data_1db2b603b2b9d532a67b4c15ce52a60c
#
_entry.id   1db2b603b2b9d532a67b4c15ce52a60c
#
_cell.length_a   1.000
_cell.length_b   1.000
_cell.length_c   1.000
_cell.angle_alpha   90.00
_cell.angle_beta   90.00
_cell.angle_gamma   90.00
#
_symmetry.space_group_name_H-M   'P 1'
#
loop_
_entity.id
_entity.type
_entity.pdbx_description
1 polymer ?
#
loop_
_entity_poly.entity_id
_entity_poly.type
_entity_poly.pdbx_seq_one_letter_code
_entity_poly.pdbx_strand_id
1 'polypeptide(L)'
;MEKLFVIKIGGNVLDNDAALSAFLRAFASISERKILIHGGGKIASRLGERLGIESKYINGRRITDALTLDLVTMVYGGLVNKQIVAILQSLSCDALGVTGADGNLISAKKRPVKDIDYGFVGDINPEGVNRD
;
A
#
# COMPACT_ATOMS: atom_id res chain seq x y z
N MET A 1 -13.87 14.81 21.63
CA MET A 1 -13.67 13.69 20.69
C MET A 1 -12.18 13.67 20.34
N GLU A 2 -11.52 12.53 20.50
CA GLU A 2 -10.16 12.36 20.02
C GLU A 2 -10.15 12.45 18.50
N LYS A 3 -9.19 13.23 17.95
CA LYS A 3 -9.02 13.35 16.50
C LYS A 3 -8.22 12.14 15.97
N LEU A 4 -8.62 11.61 14.82
CA LEU A 4 -7.88 10.62 14.06
C LEU A 4 -7.56 11.20 12.68
N PHE A 5 -6.29 11.27 12.34
CA PHE A 5 -5.86 11.66 11.00
C PHE A 5 -5.64 10.42 10.12
N VAL A 6 -6.26 10.42 8.95
CA VAL A 6 -6.01 9.42 7.91
C VAL A 6 -5.32 10.13 6.74
N ILE A 7 -4.06 9.82 6.52
CA ILE A 7 -3.22 10.52 5.54
C ILE A 7 -2.76 9.52 4.48
N LYS A 8 -2.97 9.85 3.21
CA LYS A 8 -2.57 9.00 2.08
C LYS A 8 -1.45 9.65 1.30
N ILE A 9 -0.38 8.89 1.02
CA ILE A 9 0.71 9.31 0.15
C ILE A 9 0.68 8.54 -1.18
N GLY A 10 1.02 9.26 -2.25
CA GLY A 10 1.10 8.70 -3.60
C GLY A 10 2.52 8.36 -4.03
N GLY A 11 2.64 7.82 -5.24
CA GLY A 11 3.92 7.39 -5.81
C GLY A 11 4.98 8.49 -5.90
N ASN A 12 4.60 9.75 -6.14
CA ASN A 12 5.57 10.84 -6.24
C ASN A 12 6.35 11.08 -4.93
N VAL A 13 5.70 10.87 -3.77
CA VAL A 13 6.38 10.97 -2.47
C VAL A 13 7.22 9.71 -2.23
N LEU A 14 6.67 8.53 -2.53
CA LEU A 14 7.35 7.25 -2.32
C LEU A 14 8.58 7.05 -3.22
N ASP A 15 8.58 7.65 -4.41
CA ASP A 15 9.66 7.53 -5.38
C ASP A 15 10.80 8.55 -5.18
N ASN A 16 10.68 9.43 -4.18
CA ASN A 16 11.67 10.46 -3.88
C ASN A 16 12.07 10.38 -2.40
N ASP A 17 13.27 9.90 -2.13
CA ASP A 17 13.76 9.67 -0.77
C ASP A 17 13.74 10.94 0.10
N ALA A 18 14.08 12.10 -0.47
CA ALA A 18 14.06 13.36 0.26
C ALA A 18 12.62 13.77 0.62
N ALA A 19 11.69 13.64 -0.33
CA ALA A 19 10.28 13.94 -0.11
C ALA A 19 9.66 12.98 0.91
N LEU A 20 9.96 11.68 0.80
CA LEU A 20 9.50 10.66 1.75
C LEU A 20 10.04 10.95 3.16
N SER A 21 11.33 11.23 3.28
CA SER A 21 11.96 11.54 4.56
C SER A 21 11.37 12.80 5.21
N ALA A 22 11.17 13.87 4.44
CA ALA A 22 10.55 15.10 4.94
C ALA A 22 9.09 14.85 5.38
N PHE A 23 8.33 14.10 4.57
CA PHE A 23 6.96 13.73 4.89
C PHE A 23 6.87 12.91 6.17
N LEU A 24 7.71 11.87 6.31
CA LEU A 24 7.66 10.98 7.49
C LEU A 24 8.08 11.71 8.77
N ARG A 25 9.00 12.67 8.71
CA ARG A 25 9.28 13.56 9.84
C ARG A 25 8.07 14.39 10.25
N ALA A 26 7.39 14.99 9.29
CA ALA A 26 6.16 15.75 9.56
C ALA A 26 5.05 14.84 10.10
N PHE A 27 4.89 13.66 9.53
CA PHE A 27 3.93 12.66 10.01
C PHE A 27 4.26 12.21 11.45
N ALA A 28 5.52 11.94 11.76
CA ALA A 28 5.95 11.54 13.09
C ALA A 28 5.65 12.61 14.15
N SER A 29 5.74 13.91 13.79
CA SER A 29 5.50 15.02 14.73
C SER A 29 4.01 15.25 15.08
N ILE A 30 3.08 14.61 14.40
CA ILE A 30 1.66 14.66 14.75
C ILE A 30 1.49 13.87 16.07
N SER A 31 0.95 14.51 17.11
CA SER A 31 0.74 13.88 18.42
C SER A 31 -0.53 13.04 18.48
N GLU A 32 -1.52 13.38 17.66
CA GLU A 32 -2.81 12.72 17.62
C GLU A 32 -2.74 11.33 16.98
N ARG A 33 -3.79 10.55 17.17
CA ARG A 33 -3.95 9.25 16.49
C ARG A 33 -3.94 9.43 14.98
N LYS A 34 -3.15 8.61 14.29
CA LYS A 34 -2.91 8.78 12.86
C LYS A 34 -2.74 7.44 12.15
N ILE A 35 -3.21 7.40 10.93
CA ILE A 35 -3.07 6.26 10.01
C ILE A 35 -2.42 6.79 8.73
N LEU A 36 -1.35 6.11 8.30
CA LEU A 36 -0.72 6.37 7.01
C LEU A 36 -1.15 5.31 6.00
N ILE A 37 -1.69 5.75 4.87
CA ILE A 37 -2.03 4.89 3.73
C ILE A 37 -1.02 5.15 2.62
N HIS A 38 -0.37 4.09 2.14
CA HIS A 38 0.61 4.19 1.07
C HIS A 38 0.31 3.20 -0.06
N GLY A 39 0.87 3.46 -1.22
CA GLY A 39 0.88 2.56 -2.36
C GLY A 39 2.28 1.96 -2.58
N GLY A 40 2.69 1.82 -3.84
CA GLY A 40 3.98 1.25 -4.24
C GLY A 40 4.02 0.85 -5.72
N GLY A 41 3.03 1.32 -6.50
CA GLY A 41 2.83 0.86 -7.89
C GLY A 41 4.04 1.04 -8.79
N LYS A 42 4.71 2.20 -8.76
CA LYS A 42 5.91 2.45 -9.56
C LYS A 42 7.10 1.61 -9.09
N ILE A 43 7.26 1.46 -7.77
CA ILE A 43 8.32 0.61 -7.18
C ILE A 43 8.09 -0.84 -7.61
N ALA A 44 6.85 -1.33 -7.55
CA ALA A 44 6.49 -2.66 -8.01
C ALA A 44 6.78 -2.85 -9.51
N SER A 45 6.45 -1.87 -10.37
CA SER A 45 6.75 -1.95 -11.80
C SER A 45 8.25 -2.04 -12.06
N ARG A 46 9.06 -1.16 -11.45
CA ARG A 46 10.53 -1.17 -11.60
C ARG A 46 11.17 -2.48 -11.11
N LEU A 47 10.68 -3.00 -9.98
CA LEU A 47 11.18 -4.29 -9.48
C LEU A 47 10.73 -5.44 -10.39
N GLY A 48 9.49 -5.41 -10.88
CA GLY A 48 8.96 -6.38 -11.82
C GLY A 48 9.81 -6.46 -13.09
N GLU A 49 10.13 -5.31 -13.71
CA GLU A 49 11.01 -5.25 -14.88
C GLU A 49 12.37 -5.93 -14.62
N ARG A 50 12.97 -5.68 -13.46
CA ARG A 50 14.23 -6.31 -13.06
C ARG A 50 14.13 -7.83 -12.85
N LEU A 51 12.96 -8.33 -12.51
CA LEU A 51 12.65 -9.74 -12.30
C LEU A 51 12.06 -10.43 -13.54
N GLY A 52 11.91 -9.71 -14.65
CA GLY A 52 11.30 -10.22 -15.87
C GLY A 52 9.77 -10.37 -15.77
N ILE A 53 9.14 -9.70 -14.82
CA ILE A 53 7.69 -9.68 -14.64
C ILE A 53 7.14 -8.39 -15.25
N GLU A 54 6.52 -8.52 -16.42
CA GLU A 54 5.97 -7.38 -17.14
C GLU A 54 4.65 -6.89 -16.50
N SER A 55 4.58 -5.59 -16.19
CA SER A 55 3.37 -4.97 -15.67
C SER A 55 2.45 -4.55 -16.82
N LYS A 56 1.27 -5.14 -16.92
CA LYS A 56 0.24 -4.78 -17.91
C LYS A 56 -0.83 -3.92 -17.27
N TYR A 57 -1.26 -2.88 -17.98
CA TYR A 57 -2.31 -1.95 -17.53
C TYR A 57 -3.40 -1.80 -18.57
N ILE A 58 -4.65 -1.80 -18.11
CA ILE A 58 -5.81 -1.47 -18.94
C ILE A 58 -6.63 -0.43 -18.18
N ASN A 59 -6.95 0.69 -18.83
CA ASN A 59 -7.69 1.80 -18.23
C ASN A 59 -7.09 2.28 -16.88
N GLY A 60 -5.75 2.33 -16.80
CA GLY A 60 -5.03 2.76 -15.61
C GLY A 60 -5.00 1.74 -14.45
N ARG A 61 -5.56 0.55 -14.65
CA ARG A 61 -5.57 -0.54 -13.67
C ARG A 61 -4.63 -1.65 -14.10
N ARG A 62 -3.83 -2.15 -13.16
CA ARG A 62 -2.90 -3.26 -13.40
C ARG A 62 -3.69 -4.55 -13.60
N ILE A 63 -3.32 -5.32 -14.62
CA ILE A 63 -3.70 -6.73 -14.72
C ILE A 63 -2.82 -7.50 -13.74
N THR A 64 -3.45 -8.23 -12.84
CA THR A 64 -2.75 -8.88 -11.72
C THR A 64 -2.90 -10.39 -11.84
N ASP A 65 -1.99 -11.02 -12.59
CA ASP A 65 -1.83 -12.48 -12.60
C ASP A 65 -1.11 -12.97 -11.33
N ALA A 66 -0.86 -14.27 -11.22
CA ALA A 66 -0.26 -14.85 -10.02
C ALA A 66 1.13 -14.29 -9.72
N LEU A 67 2.01 -14.17 -10.73
CA LEU A 67 3.36 -13.61 -10.56
C LEU A 67 3.30 -12.12 -10.16
N THR A 68 2.39 -11.37 -10.78
CA THR A 68 2.17 -9.97 -10.43
C THR A 68 1.61 -9.83 -9.02
N LEU A 69 0.72 -10.74 -8.58
CA LEU A 69 0.20 -10.74 -7.21
C LEU A 69 1.33 -10.94 -6.20
N ASP A 70 2.20 -11.93 -6.41
CA ASP A 70 3.36 -12.16 -5.56
C ASP A 70 4.26 -10.92 -5.49
N LEU A 71 4.56 -10.33 -6.65
CA LEU A 71 5.36 -9.12 -6.75
C LEU A 71 4.76 -7.95 -5.95
N VAL A 72 3.47 -7.65 -6.15
CA VAL A 72 2.84 -6.52 -5.44
C VAL A 72 2.72 -6.78 -3.95
N THR A 73 2.49 -8.03 -3.54
CA THR A 73 2.47 -8.43 -2.13
C THR A 73 3.83 -8.21 -1.48
N MET A 74 4.92 -8.67 -2.11
CA MET A 74 6.28 -8.46 -1.63
C MET A 74 6.61 -6.96 -1.55
N VAL A 75 6.24 -6.18 -2.56
CA VAL A 75 6.59 -4.75 -2.62
C VAL A 75 5.74 -3.93 -1.66
N TYR A 76 4.43 -4.09 -1.68
CA TYR A 76 3.56 -3.23 -0.87
C TYR A 76 3.60 -3.61 0.60
N GLY A 77 3.38 -4.89 0.91
CA GLY A 77 3.34 -5.39 2.29
C GLY A 77 4.70 -5.59 2.93
N GLY A 78 5.70 -5.91 2.11
CA GLY A 78 7.07 -6.14 2.55
C GLY A 78 7.92 -4.88 2.41
N LEU A 79 8.45 -4.63 1.24
CA LEU A 79 9.50 -3.62 1.03
C LEU A 79 9.07 -2.21 1.47
N VAL A 80 8.04 -1.66 0.86
CA VAL A 80 7.62 -0.26 1.10
C VAL A 80 7.07 -0.09 2.52
N ASN A 81 6.18 -0.98 2.94
CA ASN A 81 5.58 -0.94 4.26
C ASN A 81 6.65 -0.98 5.37
N LYS A 82 7.58 -1.93 5.30
CA LYS A 82 8.60 -2.09 6.34
C LYS A 82 9.67 -1.02 6.30
N GLN A 83 10.01 -0.46 5.14
CA GLN A 83 10.87 0.72 5.05
C GLN A 83 10.24 1.93 5.75
N ILE A 84 8.95 2.20 5.50
CA ILE A 84 8.23 3.29 6.16
C ILE A 84 8.22 3.08 7.68
N VAL A 85 7.88 1.88 8.14
CA VAL A 85 7.88 1.54 9.58
C VAL A 85 9.26 1.75 10.19
N ALA A 86 10.33 1.27 9.55
CA ALA A 86 11.69 1.42 10.06
C ALA A 86 12.09 2.90 10.19
N ILE A 87 11.72 3.74 9.21
CA ILE A 87 11.98 5.18 9.29
C ILE A 87 11.18 5.82 10.43
N LEU A 88 9.89 5.50 10.57
CA LEU A 88 9.07 6.02 11.66
C LEU A 88 9.61 5.62 13.04
N GLN A 89 10.03 4.37 13.21
CA GLN A 89 10.67 3.91 14.44
C GLN A 89 11.96 4.68 14.75
N SER A 90 12.79 4.95 13.73
CA SER A 90 14.00 5.78 13.91
C SER A 90 13.71 7.22 14.33
N LEU A 91 12.48 7.69 14.10
CA LEU A 91 11.98 9.01 14.50
C LEU A 91 11.22 8.95 15.85
N SER A 92 11.34 7.86 16.59
CA SER A 92 10.60 7.61 17.84
C SER A 92 9.07 7.68 17.69
N CYS A 93 8.58 7.41 16.48
CA CYS A 93 7.17 7.26 16.20
C CYS A 93 6.84 5.77 16.17
N ASP A 94 6.25 5.26 17.26
CA ASP A 94 5.87 3.86 17.34
C ASP A 94 4.79 3.53 16.31
N ALA A 95 5.14 2.67 15.35
CA ALA A 95 4.32 2.38 14.18
C ALA A 95 4.25 0.88 13.92
N LEU A 96 3.05 0.39 13.62
CA LEU A 96 2.79 -0.95 13.13
C LEU A 96 2.38 -0.88 11.66
N GLY A 97 3.08 -1.61 10.81
CA GLY A 97 2.75 -1.71 9.38
C GLY A 97 1.94 -2.97 9.09
N VAL A 98 0.76 -2.78 8.51
CA VAL A 98 -0.18 -3.85 8.18
C VAL A 98 -0.65 -3.73 6.72
N THR A 99 -1.19 -4.82 6.21
CA THR A 99 -1.95 -4.91 4.95
C THR A 99 -3.41 -5.22 5.24
N GLY A 100 -4.27 -5.22 4.23
CA GLY A 100 -5.67 -5.62 4.41
C GLY A 100 -5.85 -7.08 4.86
N ALA A 101 -4.85 -7.94 4.64
CA ALA A 101 -4.89 -9.35 5.04
C ALA A 101 -4.60 -9.55 6.53
N ASP A 102 -3.81 -8.67 7.14
CA ASP A 102 -3.44 -8.79 8.55
C ASP A 102 -4.68 -8.58 9.44
N GLY A 103 -4.96 -9.54 10.31
CA GLY A 103 -6.14 -9.51 11.17
C GLY A 103 -7.48 -9.45 10.41
N ASN A 104 -7.48 -9.86 9.13
CA ASN A 104 -8.64 -9.69 8.25
C ASN A 104 -9.16 -8.23 8.23
N LEU A 105 -8.23 -7.27 8.26
CA LEU A 105 -8.54 -5.83 8.36
C LEU A 105 -9.45 -5.35 7.24
N ILE A 106 -9.21 -5.84 6.01
CA ILE A 106 -10.03 -5.52 4.84
C ILE A 106 -10.31 -6.80 4.06
N SER A 107 -11.56 -7.26 4.10
CA SER A 107 -12.02 -8.35 3.25
C SER A 107 -12.51 -7.83 1.90
N ALA A 108 -12.25 -8.58 0.85
CA ALA A 108 -12.65 -8.24 -0.51
C ALA A 108 -13.26 -9.44 -1.22
N LYS A 109 -14.19 -9.20 -2.13
CA LYS A 109 -14.72 -10.21 -3.04
C LYS A 109 -13.99 -10.08 -4.38
N LYS A 110 -13.61 -11.22 -4.98
CA LYS A 110 -13.00 -11.21 -6.32
C LYS A 110 -13.90 -10.44 -7.28
N ARG A 111 -13.30 -9.49 -8.01
CA ARG A 111 -14.02 -8.73 -9.04
C ARG A 111 -14.54 -9.68 -10.12
N PRO A 112 -15.84 -9.61 -10.47
CA PRO A 112 -16.38 -10.40 -11.58
C PRO A 112 -15.68 -10.03 -12.90
N VAL A 113 -15.39 -11.05 -13.70
CA VAL A 113 -14.92 -10.85 -15.07
C VAL A 113 -16.10 -10.32 -15.90
N LYS A 114 -15.86 -9.21 -16.60
CA LYS A 114 -16.75 -8.64 -17.60
C LYS A 114 -16.00 -8.63 -18.94
N ASP A 115 -15.83 -7.47 -19.56
CA ASP A 115 -15.08 -7.33 -20.81
C ASP A 115 -13.57 -7.54 -20.61
N ILE A 116 -13.07 -7.32 -19.39
CA ILE A 116 -11.65 -7.43 -19.03
C ILE A 116 -11.52 -8.28 -17.78
N ASP A 117 -10.65 -9.28 -17.83
CA ASP A 117 -10.18 -9.99 -16.63
C ASP A 117 -8.99 -9.26 -16.04
N TYR A 118 -9.19 -8.63 -14.91
CA TYR A 118 -8.11 -7.97 -14.16
C TYR A 118 -7.30 -8.93 -13.28
N GLY A 119 -7.64 -10.22 -13.25
CA GLY A 119 -6.96 -11.24 -12.46
C GLY A 119 -7.31 -11.17 -10.96
N PHE A 120 -6.28 -11.19 -10.12
CA PHE A 120 -6.42 -11.13 -8.66
C PHE A 120 -6.71 -9.72 -8.17
N VAL A 121 -7.91 -9.24 -8.46
CA VAL A 121 -8.41 -7.92 -8.04
C VAL A 121 -9.70 -8.11 -7.25
N GLY A 122 -9.81 -7.45 -6.11
CA GLY A 122 -10.98 -7.49 -5.23
C GLY A 122 -11.75 -6.17 -5.21
N ASP A 123 -13.04 -6.29 -5.01
CA ASP A 123 -13.92 -5.18 -4.69
C ASP A 123 -14.21 -5.19 -3.19
N ILE A 124 -14.09 -4.02 -2.56
CA ILE A 124 -14.26 -3.83 -1.12
C ILE A 124 -15.59 -3.13 -0.89
N ASN A 125 -16.38 -3.65 0.05
CA ASN A 125 -17.56 -2.99 0.58
C ASN A 125 -17.26 -2.42 1.96
N PRO A 126 -18.00 -1.39 2.42
CA PRO A 126 -17.82 -0.84 3.78
C PRO A 126 -17.91 -1.87 4.90
N GLU A 127 -18.75 -2.90 4.71
CA GLU A 127 -18.93 -4.02 5.66
C GLU A 127 -17.73 -4.98 5.68
N GLY A 128 -16.85 -4.89 4.67
CA GLY A 128 -15.61 -5.68 4.59
C GLY A 128 -14.46 -5.11 5.42
N VAL A 129 -14.65 -3.99 6.09
CA VAL A 129 -13.64 -3.41 6.99
C VAL A 129 -13.87 -3.93 8.40
N ASN A 130 -12.86 -4.64 8.94
CA ASN A 130 -12.89 -5.08 10.34
C ASN A 130 -12.81 -3.85 11.25
N ARG A 131 -13.72 -3.77 12.22
CA ARG A 131 -13.84 -2.65 13.17
C ARG A 131 -13.56 -3.06 14.61
N ASP A 132 -13.26 -4.32 14.83
CA ASP A 132 -13.02 -4.92 16.16
C ASP A 132 -11.54 -4.86 16.55
#